data_e1325bb58fc23a332c3ae1d2f3adbfba
#
_entry.id   e1325bb58fc23a332c3ae1d2f3adbfba
#
_cell.length_a   1.000
_cell.length_b   1.000
_cell.length_c   1.000
_cell.angle_alpha   90.00
_cell.angle_beta   90.00
_cell.angle_gamma   90.00
#
_symmetry.space_group_name_H-M   'P 1'
#
loop_
_entity.id
_entity.type
_entity.pdbx_description
1 polymer ?
#
loop_
_entity_poly.entity_id
_entity_poly.type
_entity_poly.pdbx_seq_one_letter_code
_entity_poly.pdbx_strand_id
1 'polypeptide(L)'
;MMKFLATSDLHGYLPNITEEFDLLMICGDICPVTDHNPYYQEYWIKNTFIQWINSLPYKEAWSKVILVPGNHDFWLERMTKAEKLEIEMLCNNRLKILKHDVYEFEYPVSDGLDSLKIFGTPYCSIFGHWAFMVNNDILEAKFGQIDEDVEILLTHDSPNIYGLGDVTEGPFKQVGSGNPILTKHIERIKPLILHTGHFHSGNKKFEERNGTWMANVSYINEDYIPSNAVLSYNFDEETKKVIY
;
A
#
# COMPACT_ATOMS: atom_id res chain seq x y z
N MET A 1 -18.39 13.15 3.10
CA MET A 1 -16.98 13.24 2.65
C MET A 1 -16.11 12.38 3.52
N MET A 2 -15.41 11.42 2.94
CA MET A 2 -14.50 10.49 3.62
C MET A 2 -13.08 11.07 3.66
N LYS A 3 -12.32 10.71 4.71
CA LYS A 3 -10.90 11.01 4.88
C LYS A 3 -10.07 9.78 4.55
N PHE A 4 -9.20 9.88 3.54
CA PHE A 4 -8.28 8.82 3.15
C PHE A 4 -6.84 9.20 3.53
N LEU A 5 -6.13 8.22 4.05
CA LEU A 5 -4.71 8.30 4.36
C LEU A 5 -3.94 7.24 3.59
N ALA A 6 -2.69 7.54 3.21
CA ALA A 6 -1.83 6.56 2.57
C ALA A 6 -0.37 6.70 3.02
N THR A 7 0.32 5.57 3.17
CA THR A 7 1.74 5.48 3.54
C THR A 7 2.36 4.17 3.05
N SER A 8 3.67 4.06 3.07
CA SER A 8 4.43 2.86 2.71
C SER A 8 5.81 2.89 3.36
N ASP A 9 6.54 1.78 3.27
CA ASP A 9 7.96 1.70 3.66
C ASP A 9 8.18 2.21 5.09
N LEU A 10 7.41 1.61 6.03
CA LEU A 10 7.46 1.98 7.43
C LEU A 10 8.72 1.48 8.12
N HIS A 11 9.25 0.33 7.69
CA HIS A 11 10.47 -0.29 8.22
C HIS A 11 10.60 -0.25 9.75
N GLY A 12 9.46 -0.47 10.45
CA GLY A 12 9.37 -0.44 11.90
C GLY A 12 9.07 0.93 12.51
N TYR A 13 9.10 2.02 11.73
CA TYR A 13 8.67 3.35 12.18
C TYR A 13 7.16 3.49 12.00
N LEU A 14 6.45 3.49 13.11
CA LEU A 14 4.99 3.62 13.10
C LEU A 14 4.60 5.11 13.23
N PRO A 15 4.06 5.74 12.18
CA PRO A 15 3.73 7.16 12.21
C PRO A 15 2.68 7.48 13.28
N ASN A 16 2.84 8.64 13.94
CA ASN A 16 1.84 9.15 14.87
C ASN A 16 0.68 9.77 14.08
N ILE A 17 -0.37 8.99 13.85
CA ILE A 17 -1.59 9.44 13.16
C ILE A 17 -2.58 9.93 14.22
N THR A 18 -2.88 11.23 14.20
CA THR A 18 -3.82 11.88 15.13
C THR A 18 -5.10 12.37 14.44
N GLU A 19 -5.11 12.42 13.11
CA GLU A 19 -6.26 12.76 12.30
C GLU A 19 -7.21 11.56 12.19
N GLU A 20 -8.50 11.75 12.45
CA GLU A 20 -9.51 10.71 12.22
C GLU A 20 -9.63 10.39 10.73
N PHE A 21 -9.76 9.11 10.39
CA PHE A 21 -9.83 8.65 9.01
C PHE A 21 -10.90 7.58 8.80
N ASP A 22 -11.32 7.47 7.56
CA ASP A 22 -12.23 6.42 7.08
C ASP A 22 -11.46 5.25 6.47
N LEU A 23 -10.37 5.54 5.72
CA LEU A 23 -9.53 4.52 5.09
C LEU A 23 -8.04 4.90 5.21
N LEU A 24 -7.23 3.99 5.76
CA LEU A 24 -5.77 4.07 5.72
C LEU A 24 -5.23 2.97 4.81
N MET A 25 -4.41 3.33 3.84
CA MET A 25 -3.78 2.42 2.88
C MET A 25 -2.27 2.36 3.13
N ILE A 26 -1.73 1.13 3.30
CA ILE A 26 -0.31 0.89 3.56
C ILE A 26 0.26 0.02 2.43
N CYS A 27 1.21 0.55 1.67
CA CYS A 27 1.75 -0.07 0.47
C CYS A 27 3.07 -0.82 0.69
N GLY A 28 3.20 -1.51 1.84
CA GLY A 28 4.27 -2.48 2.08
C GLY A 28 5.41 -2.03 2.97
N ASP A 29 6.32 -2.97 3.20
CA ASP A 29 7.55 -2.82 3.97
C ASP A 29 7.30 -2.26 5.37
N ILE A 30 6.40 -2.93 6.12
CA ILE A 30 6.08 -2.52 7.49
C ILE A 30 7.14 -2.98 8.50
N CYS A 31 7.79 -4.12 8.26
CA CYS A 31 8.68 -4.76 9.22
C CYS A 31 10.01 -4.01 9.39
N PRO A 32 10.58 -3.98 10.62
CA PRO A 32 11.89 -3.41 10.86
C PRO A 32 12.99 -4.05 10.00
N VAL A 33 13.91 -3.24 9.48
CA VAL A 33 15.07 -3.71 8.68
C VAL A 33 16.19 -4.29 9.53
N THR A 34 16.11 -4.19 10.86
CA THR A 34 17.15 -4.66 11.78
C THR A 34 17.27 -6.17 11.85
N ASP A 35 16.19 -6.89 11.54
CA ASP A 35 16.19 -8.36 11.48
C ASP A 35 15.13 -8.86 10.49
N HIS A 36 15.58 -9.51 9.41
CA HIS A 36 14.72 -10.11 8.39
C HIS A 36 14.26 -11.53 8.73
N ASN A 37 14.59 -12.03 9.93
CA ASN A 37 14.12 -13.35 10.37
C ASN A 37 12.58 -13.35 10.48
N PRO A 38 11.86 -14.25 9.78
CA PRO A 38 10.40 -14.30 9.85
C PRO A 38 9.83 -14.49 11.25
N TYR A 39 10.50 -15.18 12.16
CA TYR A 39 10.05 -15.33 13.55
C TYR A 39 10.14 -14.02 14.34
N TYR A 40 11.18 -13.22 14.08
CA TYR A 40 11.28 -11.87 14.65
C TYR A 40 10.17 -10.98 14.11
N GLN A 41 9.92 -11.02 12.80
CA GLN A 41 8.87 -10.23 12.17
C GLN A 41 7.48 -10.62 12.68
N GLU A 42 7.19 -11.93 12.83
CA GLU A 42 5.96 -12.41 13.46
C GLU A 42 5.77 -11.84 14.86
N TYR A 43 6.82 -11.95 15.70
CA TYR A 43 6.79 -11.40 17.07
C TYR A 43 6.52 -9.90 17.05
N TRP A 44 7.21 -9.13 16.20
CA TRP A 44 7.05 -7.69 16.09
C TRP A 44 5.64 -7.30 15.61
N ILE A 45 5.12 -7.99 14.62
CA ILE A 45 3.76 -7.74 14.11
C ILE A 45 2.73 -8.01 15.22
N LYS A 46 2.82 -9.16 15.91
CA LYS A 46 1.85 -9.54 16.96
C LYS A 46 1.93 -8.63 18.19
N ASN A 47 3.10 -8.13 18.56
CA ASN A 47 3.30 -7.38 19.81
C ASN A 47 3.43 -5.86 19.63
N THR A 48 3.69 -5.35 18.42
CA THR A 48 3.91 -3.93 18.18
C THR A 48 2.96 -3.39 17.11
N PHE A 49 2.97 -3.97 15.91
CA PHE A 49 2.16 -3.46 14.81
C PHE A 49 0.64 -3.57 15.09
N ILE A 50 0.16 -4.70 15.62
CA ILE A 50 -1.26 -4.87 15.99
C ILE A 50 -1.68 -3.85 17.05
N GLN A 51 -0.82 -3.56 18.04
CA GLN A 51 -1.12 -2.55 19.05
C GLN A 51 -1.26 -1.15 18.43
N TRP A 52 -0.38 -0.82 17.50
CA TRP A 52 -0.46 0.43 16.75
C TRP A 52 -1.76 0.51 15.93
N ILE A 53 -2.10 -0.54 15.16
CA ILE A 53 -3.37 -0.61 14.41
C ILE A 53 -4.57 -0.40 15.34
N ASN A 54 -4.59 -1.03 16.51
CA ASN A 54 -5.69 -0.92 17.46
C ASN A 54 -5.76 0.46 18.16
N SER A 55 -4.68 1.24 18.14
CA SER A 55 -4.62 2.60 18.72
C SER A 55 -4.98 3.72 17.75
N LEU A 56 -5.18 3.41 16.46
CA LEU A 56 -5.44 4.41 15.43
C LEU A 56 -6.80 5.11 15.62
N PRO A 57 -6.90 6.39 15.24
CA PRO A 57 -8.13 7.19 15.40
C PRO A 57 -9.13 6.91 14.27
N TYR A 58 -9.76 5.74 14.31
CA TYR A 58 -10.82 5.38 13.36
C TYR A 58 -12.03 6.29 13.54
N LYS A 59 -12.46 6.95 12.47
CA LYS A 59 -13.59 7.86 12.49
C LYS A 59 -14.92 7.12 12.72
N GLU A 60 -15.10 5.97 12.07
CA GLU A 60 -16.35 5.24 12.05
C GLU A 60 -16.18 3.74 12.35
N ALA A 61 -17.27 3.05 12.65
CA ALA A 61 -17.24 1.61 12.89
C ALA A 61 -16.85 0.80 11.64
N TRP A 62 -17.08 1.30 10.45
CA TRP A 62 -16.72 0.68 9.17
C TRP A 62 -15.33 1.09 8.66
N SER A 63 -14.68 2.11 9.25
CA SER A 63 -13.34 2.55 8.85
C SER A 63 -12.33 1.40 8.88
N LYS A 64 -11.39 1.38 7.93
CA LYS A 64 -10.45 0.28 7.72
C LYS A 64 -9.02 0.73 7.51
N VAL A 65 -8.11 -0.21 7.76
CA VAL A 65 -6.73 -0.18 7.28
C VAL A 65 -6.56 -1.30 6.26
N ILE A 66 -6.06 -0.97 5.08
CA ILE A 66 -5.69 -1.93 4.04
C ILE A 66 -4.17 -2.00 3.97
N LEU A 67 -3.62 -3.18 4.16
CA LEU A 67 -2.18 -3.44 4.09
C LEU A 67 -1.88 -4.33 2.88
N VAL A 68 -1.01 -3.86 2.01
CA VAL A 68 -0.29 -4.66 1.04
C VAL A 68 1.09 -4.94 1.61
N PRO A 69 1.60 -6.18 1.69
CA PRO A 69 2.98 -6.45 2.10
C PRO A 69 4.01 -5.90 1.11
N GLY A 70 5.26 -5.74 1.56
CA GLY A 70 6.39 -5.37 0.71
C GLY A 70 7.50 -6.42 0.71
N ASN A 71 8.60 -6.10 0.03
CA ASN A 71 9.69 -7.07 -0.15
C ASN A 71 10.52 -7.31 1.13
N HIS A 72 10.45 -6.45 2.12
CA HIS A 72 11.05 -6.69 3.43
C HIS A 72 10.13 -7.45 4.40
N ASP A 73 8.90 -7.80 4.01
CA ASP A 73 7.91 -8.45 4.87
C ASP A 73 7.91 -9.99 4.70
N PHE A 74 9.03 -10.64 5.04
CA PHE A 74 9.25 -12.08 4.83
C PHE A 74 8.26 -12.98 5.56
N TRP A 75 7.83 -12.61 6.77
CA TRP A 75 6.81 -13.39 7.45
C TRP A 75 5.45 -13.27 6.77
N LEU A 76 5.09 -12.08 6.30
CA LEU A 76 3.83 -11.87 5.55
C LEU A 76 3.82 -12.66 4.24
N GLU A 77 4.97 -12.82 3.56
CA GLU A 77 5.06 -13.70 2.38
C GLU A 77 4.67 -15.13 2.71
N ARG A 78 5.18 -15.68 3.82
CA ARG A 78 4.99 -17.07 4.25
C ARG A 78 3.67 -17.31 4.97
N MET A 79 3.04 -16.25 5.45
CA MET A 79 1.83 -16.30 6.26
C MET A 79 0.72 -17.08 5.57
N THR A 80 0.18 -18.06 6.27
CA THR A 80 -0.96 -18.86 5.84
C THR A 80 -2.27 -18.08 5.88
N LYS A 81 -3.31 -18.61 5.23
CA LYS A 81 -4.67 -18.01 5.30
C LYS A 81 -5.21 -17.97 6.74
N ALA A 82 -4.89 -18.98 7.56
CA ALA A 82 -5.34 -19.03 8.95
C ALA A 82 -4.66 -17.94 9.80
N GLU A 83 -3.34 -17.78 9.66
CA GLU A 83 -2.58 -16.72 10.34
C GLU A 83 -3.03 -15.32 9.90
N LYS A 84 -3.28 -15.13 8.59
CA LYS A 84 -3.86 -13.87 8.07
C LYS A 84 -5.17 -13.55 8.80
N LEU A 85 -6.08 -14.49 8.86
CA LEU A 85 -7.37 -14.31 9.53
C LEU A 85 -7.18 -14.02 11.02
N GLU A 86 -6.27 -14.72 11.70
CA GLU A 86 -5.93 -14.47 13.11
C GLU A 86 -5.48 -13.02 13.32
N ILE A 87 -4.55 -12.51 12.48
CA ILE A 87 -4.07 -11.13 12.59
C ILE A 87 -5.21 -10.12 12.34
N GLU A 88 -6.04 -10.35 11.33
CA GLU A 88 -7.19 -9.49 11.04
C GLU A 88 -8.18 -9.46 12.22
N MET A 89 -8.43 -10.61 12.87
CA MET A 89 -9.28 -10.71 14.08
C MET A 89 -8.66 -9.98 15.29
N LEU A 90 -7.35 -10.12 15.51
CA LEU A 90 -6.63 -9.42 16.58
C LEU A 90 -6.65 -7.88 16.39
N CYS A 91 -6.83 -7.42 15.18
CA CYS A 91 -7.07 -6.02 14.83
C CYS A 91 -8.57 -5.65 14.83
N ASN A 92 -9.43 -6.40 15.54
CA ASN A 92 -10.88 -6.15 15.58
C ASN A 92 -11.54 -6.07 14.18
N ASN A 93 -11.01 -6.80 13.20
CA ASN A 93 -11.39 -6.74 11.79
C ASN A 93 -11.27 -5.33 11.17
N ARG A 94 -10.46 -4.44 11.76
CA ARG A 94 -10.11 -3.13 11.22
C ARG A 94 -9.03 -3.21 10.14
N LEU A 95 -8.14 -4.20 10.23
CA LEU A 95 -7.09 -4.47 9.24
C LEU A 95 -7.58 -5.49 8.21
N LYS A 96 -7.25 -5.26 6.93
CA LYS A 96 -7.31 -6.22 5.84
C LYS A 96 -5.95 -6.30 5.15
N ILE A 97 -5.42 -7.52 4.99
CA ILE A 97 -4.12 -7.77 4.35
C ILE A 97 -4.38 -8.32 2.94
N LEU A 98 -3.89 -7.63 1.93
CA LEU A 98 -4.06 -8.01 0.52
C LEU A 98 -2.73 -8.55 -0.03
N LYS A 99 -2.67 -9.86 -0.28
CA LYS A 99 -1.50 -10.57 -0.85
C LYS A 99 -1.77 -10.94 -2.31
N HIS A 100 -2.06 -9.98 -3.16
CA HIS A 100 -2.59 -10.14 -4.51
C HIS A 100 -4.06 -10.56 -4.49
N ASP A 101 -4.83 -9.78 -3.77
CA ASP A 101 -6.26 -10.02 -3.51
C ASP A 101 -7.06 -8.74 -3.74
N VAL A 102 -8.38 -8.90 -3.89
CA VAL A 102 -9.36 -7.82 -3.94
C VAL A 102 -10.08 -7.68 -2.60
N TYR A 103 -10.48 -6.46 -2.26
CA TYR A 103 -11.35 -6.15 -1.13
C TYR A 103 -12.38 -5.11 -1.55
N GLU A 104 -13.65 -5.39 -1.25
CA GLU A 104 -14.74 -4.42 -1.39
C GLU A 104 -14.85 -3.60 -0.10
N PHE A 105 -14.46 -2.34 -0.16
CA PHE A 105 -14.56 -1.40 0.95
C PHE A 105 -15.94 -0.76 0.93
N GLU A 106 -16.86 -1.28 1.75
CA GLU A 106 -18.23 -0.79 1.88
C GLU A 106 -18.30 0.43 2.80
N TYR A 107 -19.11 1.42 2.41
CA TYR A 107 -19.34 2.66 3.17
C TYR A 107 -20.77 3.17 2.95
N PRO A 108 -21.34 3.92 3.92
CA PRO A 108 -22.67 4.49 3.79
C PRO A 108 -22.68 5.69 2.83
N VAL A 109 -23.73 5.77 2.03
CA VAL A 109 -24.11 6.90 1.18
C VAL A 109 -25.54 7.33 1.49
N SER A 110 -26.01 8.45 0.91
CA SER A 110 -27.34 8.98 1.16
C SER A 110 -28.48 7.96 0.94
N ASP A 111 -28.33 7.08 -0.04
CA ASP A 111 -29.37 6.11 -0.45
C ASP A 111 -29.04 4.66 -0.05
N GLY A 112 -28.10 4.42 0.90
CA GLY A 112 -27.78 3.08 1.37
C GLY A 112 -26.30 2.81 1.60
N LEU A 113 -25.77 1.77 0.96
CA LEU A 113 -24.34 1.41 0.98
C LEU A 113 -23.80 1.44 -0.45
N ASP A 114 -22.57 1.93 -0.61
CA ASP A 114 -21.76 1.80 -1.82
C ASP A 114 -20.42 1.18 -1.45
N SER A 115 -19.61 0.82 -2.42
CA SER A 115 -18.29 0.25 -2.20
C SER A 115 -17.24 0.80 -3.15
N LEU A 116 -15.96 0.67 -2.74
CA LEU A 116 -14.80 0.85 -3.60
C LEU A 116 -14.07 -0.49 -3.74
N LYS A 117 -13.85 -0.91 -4.98
CA LYS A 117 -13.09 -2.11 -5.29
C LYS A 117 -11.59 -1.81 -5.19
N ILE A 118 -10.98 -2.30 -4.12
CA ILE A 118 -9.55 -2.12 -3.82
C ILE A 118 -8.80 -3.39 -4.16
N PHE A 119 -7.77 -3.31 -5.01
CA PHE A 119 -6.86 -4.43 -5.26
C PHE A 119 -5.48 -4.12 -4.69
N GLY A 120 -4.91 -5.10 -3.98
CA GLY A 120 -3.56 -5.00 -3.41
C GLY A 120 -2.61 -6.06 -3.95
N THR A 121 -1.40 -5.67 -4.39
CA THR A 121 -0.38 -6.60 -4.86
C THR A 121 1.01 -6.27 -4.31
N PRO A 122 1.69 -7.25 -3.65
CA PRO A 122 3.02 -7.06 -3.10
C PRO A 122 4.15 -7.36 -4.10
N TYR A 123 3.84 -7.92 -5.26
CA TYR A 123 4.85 -8.47 -6.16
C TYR A 123 5.69 -7.41 -6.82
N CYS A 124 7.03 -7.64 -6.81
CA CYS A 124 8.02 -6.78 -7.43
C CYS A 124 9.05 -7.57 -8.26
N SER A 125 9.81 -6.84 -9.08
CA SER A 125 10.87 -7.39 -9.93
C SER A 125 12.01 -7.97 -9.10
N ILE A 126 12.71 -8.98 -9.63
CA ILE A 126 13.88 -9.56 -8.97
C ILE A 126 15.07 -8.61 -9.09
N PHE A 127 15.60 -8.18 -7.95
CA PHE A 127 16.91 -7.50 -7.84
C PHE A 127 17.77 -8.05 -6.68
N GLY A 128 17.29 -9.12 -6.01
CA GLY A 128 17.94 -9.77 -4.87
C GLY A 128 17.20 -11.02 -4.42
N HIS A 129 17.26 -11.31 -3.13
CA HIS A 129 16.59 -12.45 -2.48
C HIS A 129 15.60 -11.95 -1.42
N TRP A 130 14.66 -11.08 -1.82
CA TRP A 130 13.65 -10.50 -0.96
C TRP A 130 12.31 -11.19 -1.11
N ALA A 131 11.40 -10.95 -0.18
CA ALA A 131 10.04 -11.47 -0.26
C ALA A 131 9.29 -10.92 -1.49
N PHE A 132 8.31 -11.66 -1.98
CA PHE A 132 7.41 -11.31 -3.09
C PHE A 132 8.11 -10.98 -4.43
N MET A 133 9.41 -11.26 -4.56
CA MET A 133 10.11 -11.09 -5.83
C MET A 133 9.85 -12.23 -6.78
N VAL A 134 9.44 -11.91 -7.99
CA VAL A 134 9.18 -12.88 -9.05
C VAL A 134 9.73 -12.40 -10.40
N ASN A 135 9.96 -13.33 -11.33
CA ASN A 135 10.41 -12.98 -12.66
C ASN A 135 9.32 -12.27 -13.49
N ASN A 136 9.73 -11.68 -14.62
CA ASN A 136 8.87 -10.88 -15.47
C ASN A 136 7.67 -11.65 -16.02
N ASP A 137 7.82 -12.94 -16.37
CA ASP A 137 6.71 -13.75 -16.88
C ASP A 137 5.63 -13.96 -15.81
N ILE A 138 6.06 -14.15 -14.56
CA ILE A 138 5.15 -14.27 -13.42
C ILE A 138 4.51 -12.92 -13.11
N LEU A 139 5.25 -11.80 -13.18
CA LEU A 139 4.68 -10.46 -12.99
C LEU A 139 3.61 -10.17 -14.05
N GLU A 140 3.91 -10.44 -15.33
CA GLU A 140 2.97 -10.26 -16.43
C GLU A 140 1.68 -11.08 -16.20
N ALA A 141 1.82 -12.35 -15.79
CA ALA A 141 0.68 -13.20 -15.49
C ALA A 141 -0.15 -12.70 -14.29
N LYS A 142 0.52 -12.24 -13.23
CA LYS A 142 -0.14 -11.73 -12.03
C LYS A 142 -0.86 -10.41 -12.29
N PHE A 143 -0.15 -9.42 -12.82
CA PHE A 143 -0.78 -8.13 -13.09
C PHE A 143 -1.87 -8.23 -14.17
N GLY A 144 -1.73 -9.21 -15.11
CA GLY A 144 -2.77 -9.52 -16.09
C GLY A 144 -4.09 -10.02 -15.49
N GLN A 145 -4.07 -10.55 -14.26
CA GLN A 145 -5.26 -11.03 -13.56
C GLN A 145 -6.04 -9.91 -12.83
N ILE A 146 -5.47 -8.71 -12.74
CA ILE A 146 -6.15 -7.59 -12.08
C ILE A 146 -7.27 -7.10 -12.99
N ASP A 147 -8.48 -7.09 -12.47
CA ASP A 147 -9.68 -6.65 -13.20
C ASP A 147 -9.62 -5.15 -13.54
N GLU A 148 -10.26 -4.76 -14.65
CA GLU A 148 -10.30 -3.37 -15.11
C GLU A 148 -11.30 -2.50 -14.34
N ASP A 149 -12.16 -3.08 -13.52
CA ASP A 149 -13.12 -2.39 -12.66
C ASP A 149 -12.54 -2.07 -11.26
N VAL A 150 -11.24 -2.30 -11.03
CA VAL A 150 -10.55 -1.88 -9.82
C VAL A 150 -10.48 -0.36 -9.75
N GLU A 151 -11.04 0.21 -8.68
CA GLU A 151 -11.08 1.67 -8.46
C GLU A 151 -9.84 2.17 -7.72
N ILE A 152 -9.32 1.39 -6.75
CA ILE A 152 -8.10 1.70 -6.01
C ILE A 152 -7.09 0.57 -6.19
N LEU A 153 -5.93 0.89 -6.73
CA LEU A 153 -4.82 -0.05 -6.88
C LEU A 153 -3.70 0.30 -5.91
N LEU A 154 -3.38 -0.65 -5.03
CA LEU A 154 -2.28 -0.55 -4.07
C LEU A 154 -1.17 -1.51 -4.48
N THR A 155 0.01 -0.99 -4.75
CA THR A 155 1.16 -1.82 -5.12
C THR A 155 2.33 -1.51 -4.22
N HIS A 156 3.10 -2.54 -3.82
CA HIS A 156 4.37 -2.24 -3.17
C HIS A 156 5.37 -1.72 -4.20
N ASP A 157 5.52 -2.40 -5.35
CA ASP A 157 6.36 -1.93 -6.45
C ASP A 157 5.81 -0.64 -7.08
N SER A 158 6.67 0.17 -7.67
CA SER A 158 6.28 1.40 -8.35
C SER A 158 6.42 1.26 -9.87
N PRO A 159 5.52 1.84 -10.66
CA PRO A 159 5.68 1.88 -12.11
C PRO A 159 6.81 2.84 -12.53
N ASN A 160 7.32 2.68 -13.75
CA ASN A 160 8.40 3.53 -14.28
C ASN A 160 7.90 4.81 -14.97
N ILE A 161 6.80 5.38 -14.46
CA ILE A 161 6.17 6.60 -14.99
C ILE A 161 6.08 7.69 -13.93
N TYR A 162 6.07 8.94 -14.38
CA TYR A 162 5.85 10.15 -13.57
C TYR A 162 6.77 10.28 -12.36
N GLY A 163 7.93 9.60 -12.38
CA GLY A 163 8.90 9.62 -11.29
C GLY A 163 8.53 8.76 -10.07
N LEU A 164 7.45 7.97 -10.13
CA LEU A 164 7.01 7.15 -9.00
C LEU A 164 8.06 6.10 -8.58
N GLY A 165 8.79 5.54 -9.55
CA GLY A 165 9.87 4.59 -9.36
C GLY A 165 11.27 5.18 -9.57
N ASP A 166 11.47 6.48 -9.34
CA ASP A 166 12.78 7.11 -9.47
C ASP A 166 13.56 7.01 -8.14
N VAL A 167 14.88 6.80 -8.26
CA VAL A 167 15.82 6.98 -7.16
C VAL A 167 16.51 8.32 -7.34
N THR A 168 16.09 9.33 -6.59
CA THR A 168 16.57 10.72 -6.73
C THR A 168 17.62 11.10 -5.70
N GLU A 169 17.82 10.28 -4.66
CA GLU A 169 18.76 10.49 -3.56
C GLU A 169 19.77 9.34 -3.44
N GLY A 170 20.77 9.51 -2.58
CA GLY A 170 21.77 8.49 -2.33
C GLY A 170 22.78 8.28 -3.46
N PRO A 171 23.62 7.23 -3.37
CA PRO A 171 24.67 6.95 -4.35
C PRO A 171 24.20 6.25 -5.65
N PHE A 172 22.99 5.72 -5.67
CA PHE A 172 22.45 4.93 -6.79
C PHE A 172 21.32 5.66 -7.52
N LYS A 173 21.48 6.96 -7.72
CA LYS A 173 20.48 7.77 -8.43
C LYS A 173 20.19 7.20 -9.82
N GLN A 174 18.91 6.97 -10.09
CA GLN A 174 18.43 6.45 -11.37
C GLN A 174 16.98 6.91 -11.62
N VAL A 175 16.74 7.46 -12.79
CA VAL A 175 15.40 7.83 -13.26
C VAL A 175 14.79 6.66 -14.03
N GLY A 176 13.48 6.43 -13.86
CA GLY A 176 12.75 5.38 -14.55
C GLY A 176 13.10 3.95 -14.08
N SER A 177 13.52 3.80 -12.81
CA SER A 177 13.86 2.49 -12.23
C SER A 177 12.64 1.63 -11.95
N GLY A 178 11.45 2.21 -11.93
CA GLY A 178 10.20 1.51 -11.68
C GLY A 178 9.90 0.41 -12.70
N ASN A 179 8.88 -0.37 -12.42
CA ASN A 179 8.51 -1.57 -13.14
C ASN A 179 7.70 -1.26 -14.44
N PRO A 180 8.23 -1.55 -15.65
CA PRO A 180 7.53 -1.29 -16.91
C PRO A 180 6.34 -2.23 -17.14
N ILE A 181 6.35 -3.45 -16.55
CA ILE A 181 5.22 -4.37 -16.65
C ILE A 181 4.05 -3.82 -15.83
N LEU A 182 4.32 -3.32 -14.62
CA LEU A 182 3.29 -2.66 -13.81
C LEU A 182 2.72 -1.44 -14.54
N THR A 183 3.56 -0.62 -15.17
CA THR A 183 3.12 0.53 -15.98
C THR A 183 2.12 0.13 -17.05
N LYS A 184 2.42 -0.90 -17.85
CA LYS A 184 1.54 -1.43 -18.89
C LYS A 184 0.16 -1.81 -18.34
N HIS A 185 0.13 -2.45 -17.17
CA HIS A 185 -1.13 -2.88 -16.56
C HIS A 185 -1.91 -1.72 -15.92
N ILE A 186 -1.23 -0.72 -15.34
CA ILE A 186 -1.89 0.52 -14.87
C ILE A 186 -2.57 1.26 -16.03
N GLU A 187 -1.92 1.34 -17.20
CA GLU A 187 -2.51 1.94 -18.40
C GLU A 187 -3.74 1.17 -18.93
N ARG A 188 -3.81 -0.14 -18.70
CA ARG A 188 -4.98 -0.98 -19.01
C ARG A 188 -6.11 -0.80 -17.99
N ILE A 189 -5.78 -0.88 -16.70
CA ILE A 189 -6.75 -0.84 -15.59
C ILE A 189 -7.32 0.56 -15.42
N LYS A 190 -6.48 1.60 -15.46
CA LYS A 190 -6.82 3.02 -15.22
C LYS A 190 -7.57 3.22 -13.91
N PRO A 191 -7.02 2.78 -12.76
CA PRO A 191 -7.68 2.94 -11.49
C PRO A 191 -7.91 4.43 -11.19
N LEU A 192 -8.92 4.74 -10.41
CA LEU A 192 -9.15 6.11 -9.92
C LEU A 192 -7.99 6.58 -9.03
N ILE A 193 -7.47 5.68 -8.18
CA ILE A 193 -6.37 5.96 -7.25
C ILE A 193 -5.31 4.86 -7.35
N LEU A 194 -4.05 5.27 -7.42
CA LEU A 194 -2.85 4.42 -7.35
C LEU A 194 -1.94 4.91 -6.24
N HIS A 195 -1.65 4.05 -5.27
CA HIS A 195 -0.57 4.28 -4.30
C HIS A 195 0.50 3.22 -4.42
N THR A 196 1.76 3.64 -4.36
CA THR A 196 2.94 2.79 -4.50
C THR A 196 3.96 3.07 -3.40
N GLY A 197 4.93 2.18 -3.22
CA GLY A 197 6.06 2.34 -2.30
C GLY A 197 7.38 1.96 -2.93
N HIS A 198 8.23 1.23 -2.17
CA HIS A 198 9.45 0.56 -2.60
C HIS A 198 10.61 1.52 -2.98
N PHE A 199 10.35 2.53 -3.77
CA PHE A 199 11.33 3.55 -4.16
C PHE A 199 11.21 4.73 -3.20
N HIS A 200 12.08 4.78 -2.16
CA HIS A 200 11.95 5.70 -1.04
C HIS A 200 12.01 7.17 -1.44
N SER A 201 12.71 7.50 -2.53
CA SER A 201 12.80 8.84 -3.10
C SER A 201 11.93 9.08 -4.34
N GLY A 202 11.02 8.15 -4.66
CA GLY A 202 10.03 8.31 -5.73
C GLY A 202 9.13 9.53 -5.53
N ASN A 203 8.45 9.96 -6.60
CA ASN A 203 7.62 11.17 -6.59
C ASN A 203 6.48 11.10 -5.55
N LYS A 204 6.56 11.95 -4.52
CA LYS A 204 5.59 12.04 -3.41
C LYS A 204 4.39 12.94 -3.72
N LYS A 205 4.42 13.65 -4.84
CA LYS A 205 3.34 14.55 -5.21
C LYS A 205 2.10 13.74 -5.57
N PHE A 206 1.03 13.97 -4.85
CA PHE A 206 -0.27 13.38 -5.18
C PHE A 206 -0.92 14.23 -6.27
N GLU A 207 -1.01 13.71 -7.47
CA GLU A 207 -1.52 14.42 -8.63
C GLU A 207 -2.26 13.50 -9.59
N GLU A 208 -3.20 14.07 -10.32
CA GLU A 208 -3.93 13.36 -11.36
C GLU A 208 -3.12 13.30 -12.67
N ARG A 209 -3.00 12.09 -13.22
CA ARG A 209 -2.40 11.81 -14.51
C ARG A 209 -3.27 10.83 -15.30
N ASN A 210 -3.73 11.23 -16.47
CA ASN A 210 -4.56 10.40 -17.35
C ASN A 210 -5.81 9.79 -16.67
N GLY A 211 -6.43 10.53 -15.74
CA GLY A 211 -7.60 10.08 -14.99
C GLY A 211 -7.32 9.25 -13.74
N THR A 212 -6.04 9.02 -13.40
CA THR A 212 -5.61 8.33 -12.17
C THR A 212 -4.92 9.30 -11.23
N TRP A 213 -5.40 9.43 -9.99
CA TRP A 213 -4.70 10.09 -8.91
C TRP A 213 -3.61 9.17 -8.36
N MET A 214 -2.35 9.62 -8.35
CA MET A 214 -1.24 8.75 -7.98
C MET A 214 -0.16 9.44 -7.14
N ALA A 215 0.47 8.68 -6.26
CA ALA A 215 1.67 9.06 -5.52
C ALA A 215 2.48 7.83 -5.11
N ASN A 216 3.79 7.97 -5.02
CA ASN A 216 4.61 7.13 -4.18
C ASN A 216 4.48 7.62 -2.74
N VAL A 217 4.06 6.75 -1.81
CA VAL A 217 3.70 7.13 -0.44
C VAL A 217 4.70 6.64 0.60
N SER A 218 5.95 6.35 0.20
CA SER A 218 7.02 5.93 1.12
C SER A 218 7.25 6.95 2.23
N TYR A 219 7.25 6.46 3.46
CA TYR A 219 7.39 7.25 4.69
C TYR A 219 8.84 7.65 4.98
N ILE A 220 9.79 6.79 4.62
CA ILE A 220 11.22 6.99 4.84
C ILE A 220 11.93 7.49 3.58
N ASN A 221 13.17 7.96 3.75
CA ASN A 221 14.09 8.27 2.66
C ASN A 221 15.06 7.10 2.38
N GLU A 222 16.02 7.29 1.45
CA GLU A 222 17.02 6.29 1.08
C GLU A 222 18.00 5.93 2.22
N ASP A 223 18.07 6.73 3.28
CA ASP A 223 18.85 6.44 4.49
C ASP A 223 18.02 5.69 5.55
N TYR A 224 16.83 5.23 5.21
CA TYR A 224 15.88 4.57 6.11
C TYR A 224 15.46 5.45 7.31
N ILE A 225 15.33 6.74 7.10
CA ILE A 225 14.92 7.71 8.12
C ILE A 225 13.54 8.28 7.76
N PRO A 226 12.58 8.35 8.71
CA PRO A 226 11.29 9.01 8.47
C PRO A 226 11.49 10.46 8.00
N SER A 227 11.01 10.77 6.80
CA SER A 227 11.23 12.07 6.14
C SER A 227 10.00 12.62 5.44
N ASN A 228 8.98 11.78 5.23
CA ASN A 228 7.77 12.16 4.54
C ASN A 228 6.56 12.10 5.50
N ALA A 229 5.56 12.93 5.26
CA ALA A 229 4.29 12.83 5.96
C ALA A 229 3.45 11.68 5.41
N VAL A 230 2.54 11.15 6.24
CA VAL A 230 1.43 10.31 5.75
C VAL A 230 0.59 11.19 4.82
N LEU A 231 0.35 10.72 3.60
CA LEU A 231 -0.52 11.42 2.64
C LEU A 231 -1.94 11.44 3.18
N SER A 232 -2.59 12.62 3.15
CA SER A 232 -3.96 12.82 3.61
C SER A 232 -4.74 13.59 2.55
N TYR A 233 -5.93 13.10 2.20
CA TYR A 233 -6.84 13.74 1.24
C TYR A 233 -8.29 13.36 1.53
N ASN A 234 -9.22 14.10 0.91
CA ASN A 234 -10.63 13.82 1.01
C ASN A 234 -11.13 13.04 -0.22
N PHE A 235 -12.17 12.27 -0.01
CA PHE A 235 -12.88 11.54 -1.05
C PHE A 235 -14.37 11.83 -0.94
N ASP A 236 -14.97 12.25 -2.03
CA ASP A 236 -16.42 12.44 -2.10
C ASP A 236 -17.07 11.09 -2.47
N GLU A 237 -17.69 10.47 -1.48
CA GLU A 237 -18.34 9.17 -1.56
C GLU A 237 -19.54 9.13 -2.51
N GLU A 238 -20.22 10.25 -2.68
CA GLU A 238 -21.40 10.35 -3.54
C GLU A 238 -21.03 10.45 -5.04
N THR A 239 -19.94 11.15 -5.34
CA THR A 239 -19.50 11.36 -6.72
C THR A 239 -18.29 10.52 -7.11
N LYS A 240 -17.72 9.76 -6.16
CA LYS A 240 -16.48 9.00 -6.28
C LYS A 240 -15.31 9.84 -6.82
N LYS A 241 -15.10 11.03 -6.23
CA LYS A 241 -14.04 11.94 -6.63
C LYS A 241 -13.04 12.21 -5.51
N VAL A 242 -11.78 12.27 -5.90
CA VAL A 242 -10.71 12.77 -5.02
C VAL A 242 -10.82 14.29 -4.92
N ILE A 243 -10.67 14.81 -3.70
CA ILE A 243 -10.62 16.24 -3.37
C ILE A 243 -9.30 16.48 -2.61
N TYR A 244 -8.35 17.10 -3.30
CA TYR A 244 -6.98 17.33 -2.81
C TYR A 244 -6.54 18.78 -2.97
#